data_00ba5ce9ed78792d366f212fb85ceffd
#
_entry.id   00ba5ce9ed78792d366f212fb85ceffd
#
_cell.length_a   1.000
_cell.length_b   1.000
_cell.length_c   1.000
_cell.angle_alpha   90.00
_cell.angle_beta   90.00
_cell.angle_gamma   90.00
#
_symmetry.space_group_name_H-M   'P 1'
#
loop_
_entity.id
_entity.type
_entity.pdbx_description
1 polymer ?
#
loop_
_entity_poly.entity_id
_entity_poly.type
_entity_poly.pdbx_seq_one_letter_code
_entity_poly.pdbx_strand_id
1 'polypeptide(L)'
;MKTAIIHSYNGMGDLIWHLPYIHAVARQTKEKKVILFSKKTTNAHELLSADPYIEKIINLDDTRGIFTNLFSFFKISKSLKENNIEKIWIFHESIKYALASLSAGIKERLGYEYGLQKFFLSKKNIMPKSSKIERPFEKARIFLNSHKIKKNKIKPNFFIEKKSLLKIKKKYKKKPKPWIII
;
A
#
# COMPACT_ATOMS: atom_id res chain seq x y z
N MET A 1 14.48 -8.26 -7.92
CA MET A 1 13.87 -8.45 -6.57
C MET A 1 12.48 -7.85 -6.57
N LYS A 2 11.43 -8.69 -6.63
CA LYS A 2 10.05 -8.24 -6.61
C LYS A 2 9.65 -7.74 -5.22
N THR A 3 9.10 -6.55 -5.19
CA THR A 3 8.71 -5.88 -3.95
C THR A 3 7.19 -5.68 -3.90
N ALA A 4 6.59 -6.03 -2.77
CA ALA A 4 5.18 -5.79 -2.50
C ALA A 4 4.97 -4.78 -1.37
N ILE A 5 3.80 -4.15 -1.40
CA ILE A 5 3.30 -3.31 -0.30
C ILE A 5 1.93 -3.85 0.11
N ILE A 6 1.72 -4.05 1.41
CA ILE A 6 0.39 -4.29 1.98
C ILE A 6 -0.14 -2.99 2.55
N HIS A 7 -1.24 -2.50 1.95
CA HIS A 7 -2.04 -1.37 2.40
C HIS A 7 -3.44 -1.85 2.76
N SER A 8 -3.69 -2.05 4.05
CA SER A 8 -4.91 -2.70 4.54
C SER A 8 -5.89 -1.74 5.22
N TYR A 9 -5.76 -0.45 5.00
CA TYR A 9 -6.74 0.52 5.45
C TYR A 9 -7.99 0.53 4.57
N ASN A 10 -9.08 1.04 5.11
CA ASN A 10 -10.35 1.14 4.39
C ASN A 10 -10.48 2.49 3.69
N GLY A 11 -11.13 2.47 2.54
CA GLY A 11 -11.49 3.69 1.83
C GLY A 11 -10.41 4.26 0.92
N MET A 12 -10.88 4.97 -0.08
CA MET A 12 -10.06 5.62 -1.10
C MET A 12 -9.16 6.70 -0.50
N GLY A 13 -9.67 7.46 0.47
CA GLY A 13 -8.92 8.55 1.12
C GLY A 13 -7.65 8.06 1.81
N ASP A 14 -7.72 6.92 2.51
CA ASP A 14 -6.54 6.33 3.14
C ASP A 14 -5.48 5.94 2.11
N LEU A 15 -5.91 5.37 0.98
CA LEU A 15 -4.98 5.01 -0.10
C LEU A 15 -4.33 6.26 -0.70
N ILE A 16 -5.11 7.31 -0.94
CA ILE A 16 -4.62 8.58 -1.49
C ILE A 16 -3.52 9.17 -0.60
N TRP A 17 -3.76 9.23 0.71
CA TRP A 17 -2.77 9.74 1.66
C TRP A 17 -1.51 8.87 1.77
N HIS A 18 -1.60 7.56 1.44
CA HIS A 18 -0.45 6.66 1.43
C HIS A 18 0.31 6.64 0.09
N LEU A 19 -0.26 7.13 -1.01
CA LEU A 19 0.39 7.10 -2.34
C LEU A 19 1.82 7.68 -2.35
N PRO A 20 2.10 8.83 -1.72
CA PRO A 20 3.47 9.35 -1.70
C PRO A 20 4.48 8.38 -1.10
N TYR A 21 4.07 7.59 -0.11
CA TYR A 21 4.93 6.59 0.56
C TYR A 21 5.07 5.33 -0.30
N ILE A 22 3.98 4.89 -0.93
CA ILE A 22 3.98 3.78 -1.90
C ILE A 22 4.94 4.10 -3.04
N HIS A 23 4.83 5.29 -3.63
CA HIS A 23 5.75 5.75 -4.68
C HIS A 23 7.19 5.88 -4.20
N ALA A 24 7.42 6.29 -2.95
CA ALA A 24 8.76 6.38 -2.39
C ALA A 24 9.42 5.00 -2.28
N VAL A 25 8.67 3.98 -1.86
CA VAL A 25 9.15 2.57 -1.85
C VAL A 25 9.40 2.08 -3.27
N ALA A 26 8.46 2.32 -4.19
CA ALA A 26 8.62 1.90 -5.59
C ALA A 26 9.90 2.44 -6.22
N ARG A 27 10.23 3.71 -5.99
CA ARG A 27 11.46 4.34 -6.51
C ARG A 27 12.75 3.71 -5.97
N GLN A 28 12.70 2.98 -4.86
CA GLN A 28 13.86 2.26 -4.33
C GLN A 28 14.05 0.87 -4.98
N THR A 29 13.07 0.40 -5.74
CA THR A 29 13.18 -0.86 -6.47
C THR A 29 13.90 -0.65 -7.80
N LYS A 30 14.56 -1.69 -8.31
CA LYS A 30 15.23 -1.66 -9.62
C LYS A 30 14.28 -1.26 -10.74
N GLU A 31 13.09 -1.85 -10.75
CA GLU A 31 12.05 -1.62 -11.78
C GLU A 31 11.22 -0.35 -11.52
N LYS A 32 11.47 0.36 -10.40
CA LYS A 32 10.68 1.50 -9.92
C LYS A 32 9.19 1.20 -9.79
N LYS A 33 8.84 -0.05 -9.55
CA LYS A 33 7.48 -0.56 -9.43
C LYS A 33 7.32 -1.46 -8.23
N VAL A 34 6.08 -1.54 -7.73
CA VAL A 34 5.69 -2.45 -6.65
C VAL A 34 4.37 -3.14 -6.97
N ILE A 35 4.16 -4.32 -6.36
CA ILE A 35 2.86 -4.97 -6.33
C ILE A 35 2.12 -4.48 -5.09
N LEU A 36 0.94 -3.89 -5.29
CA LEU A 36 0.13 -3.33 -4.22
C LEU A 36 -0.98 -4.30 -3.81
N PHE A 37 -0.95 -4.74 -2.56
CA PHE A 37 -2.06 -5.44 -1.93
C PHE A 37 -2.94 -4.42 -1.22
N SER A 38 -4.19 -4.26 -1.65
CA SER A 38 -5.12 -3.27 -1.11
C SER A 38 -6.54 -3.82 -1.01
N LYS A 39 -7.37 -3.27 -0.14
CA LYS A 39 -8.77 -3.66 -0.01
C LYS A 39 -9.59 -3.17 -1.20
N LYS A 40 -10.63 -3.91 -1.59
CA LYS A 40 -11.57 -3.50 -2.65
C LYS A 40 -12.20 -2.14 -2.39
N THR A 41 -12.48 -1.81 -1.13
CA THR A 41 -13.07 -0.55 -0.69
C THR A 41 -12.24 0.69 -1.03
N THR A 42 -10.96 0.51 -1.38
CA THR A 42 -10.08 1.61 -1.81
C THR A 42 -10.25 1.99 -3.28
N ASN A 43 -10.95 1.19 -4.09
CA ASN A 43 -11.03 1.33 -5.56
C ASN A 43 -9.66 1.48 -6.23
N ALA A 44 -8.63 0.81 -5.67
CA ALA A 44 -7.24 0.95 -6.13
C ALA A 44 -7.08 0.65 -7.63
N HIS A 45 -7.78 -0.36 -8.16
CA HIS A 45 -7.71 -0.75 -9.58
C HIS A 45 -8.10 0.40 -10.52
N GLU A 46 -9.16 1.15 -10.19
CA GLU A 46 -9.58 2.29 -11.00
C GLU A 46 -8.68 3.49 -10.78
N LEU A 47 -8.38 3.78 -9.51
CA LEU A 47 -7.63 4.95 -9.09
C LEU A 47 -6.19 4.96 -9.61
N LEU A 48 -5.56 3.79 -9.68
CA LEU A 48 -4.15 3.62 -9.99
C LEU A 48 -3.90 2.90 -11.33
N SER A 49 -4.90 2.82 -12.20
CA SER A 49 -4.81 2.14 -13.50
C SER A 49 -3.69 2.67 -14.39
N ALA A 50 -3.38 3.97 -14.29
CA ALA A 50 -2.32 4.63 -15.07
C ALA A 50 -1.06 4.95 -14.22
N ASP A 51 -0.96 4.42 -13.01
CA ASP A 51 0.15 4.74 -12.12
C ASP A 51 1.42 3.97 -12.53
N PRO A 52 2.50 4.66 -12.95
CA PRO A 52 3.70 4.01 -13.45
C PRO A 52 4.51 3.30 -12.36
N TYR A 53 4.23 3.57 -11.08
CA TYR A 53 4.90 2.95 -9.94
C TYR A 53 4.22 1.66 -9.45
N ILE A 54 3.05 1.33 -10.00
CA ILE A 54 2.29 0.14 -9.65
C ILE A 54 2.40 -0.88 -10.79
N GLU A 55 2.96 -2.05 -10.51
CA GLU A 55 3.03 -3.16 -11.47
C GLU A 55 1.70 -3.92 -11.52
N LYS A 56 1.14 -4.18 -10.35
CA LYS A 56 -0.07 -4.98 -10.19
C LYS A 56 -0.77 -4.62 -8.88
N ILE A 57 -2.09 -4.70 -8.91
CA ILE A 57 -2.91 -4.54 -7.71
C ILE A 57 -3.58 -5.88 -7.40
N ILE A 58 -3.51 -6.30 -6.14
CA ILE A 58 -4.12 -7.54 -5.65
C ILE A 58 -5.08 -7.17 -4.51
N ASN A 59 -6.32 -7.62 -4.65
CA ASN A 59 -7.32 -7.36 -3.63
C ASN A 59 -7.06 -8.19 -2.38
N LEU A 60 -7.06 -7.53 -1.23
CA LEU A 60 -7.13 -8.16 0.08
C LEU A 60 -8.60 -8.47 0.40
N ASP A 61 -8.89 -9.73 0.71
CA ASP A 61 -10.22 -10.12 1.17
C ASP A 61 -10.41 -9.62 2.61
N ASP A 62 -11.46 -8.86 2.82
CA ASP A 62 -11.84 -8.30 4.12
C ASP A 62 -12.98 -9.13 4.72
N THR A 63 -12.64 -10.30 5.18
CA THR A 63 -13.60 -11.20 5.84
C THR A 63 -13.48 -11.06 7.35
N ARG A 64 -14.63 -10.84 8.02
CA ARG A 64 -14.72 -10.78 9.48
C ARG A 64 -15.04 -12.17 10.04
N GLY A 65 -14.34 -12.57 11.12
CA GLY A 65 -14.52 -13.86 11.78
C GLY A 65 -13.23 -14.66 11.94
N ILE A 66 -13.18 -15.60 12.89
CA ILE A 66 -11.95 -16.35 13.19
C ILE A 66 -11.57 -17.28 12.04
N PHE A 67 -12.50 -18.05 11.52
CA PHE A 67 -12.27 -18.96 10.39
C PHE A 67 -11.94 -18.20 9.09
N THR A 68 -12.62 -17.08 8.86
CA THR A 68 -12.36 -16.21 7.70
C THR A 68 -10.99 -15.53 7.78
N ASN A 69 -10.51 -15.20 8.99
CA ASN A 69 -9.15 -14.68 9.18
C ASN A 69 -8.08 -15.71 8.83
N LEU A 70 -8.27 -16.98 9.19
CA LEU A 70 -7.35 -18.05 8.84
C LEU A 70 -7.34 -18.31 7.33
N PHE A 71 -8.51 -18.36 6.71
CA PHE A 71 -8.64 -18.50 5.25
C PHE A 71 -8.01 -17.32 4.49
N SER A 72 -8.23 -16.10 4.97
CA SER A 72 -7.60 -14.88 4.44
C SER A 72 -6.07 -14.92 4.56
N PHE A 73 -5.54 -15.45 5.67
CA PHE A 73 -4.10 -15.66 5.86
C PHE A 73 -3.51 -16.56 4.78
N PHE A 74 -4.12 -17.74 4.55
CA PHE A 74 -3.65 -18.67 3.52
C PHE A 74 -3.73 -18.07 2.11
N LYS A 75 -4.80 -17.37 1.77
CA LYS A 75 -4.93 -16.67 0.48
C LYS A 75 -3.83 -15.63 0.27
N ILE A 76 -3.54 -14.83 1.30
CA ILE A 76 -2.48 -13.81 1.23
C ILE A 76 -1.13 -14.48 1.04
N SER A 77 -0.82 -15.49 1.86
CA SER A 77 0.44 -16.25 1.77
C SER A 77 0.62 -16.88 0.37
N LYS A 78 -0.42 -17.55 -0.14
CA LYS A 78 -0.43 -18.14 -1.48
C LYS A 78 -0.19 -17.08 -2.55
N SER A 79 -0.91 -15.97 -2.49
CA SER A 79 -0.78 -14.88 -3.47
C SER A 79 0.61 -14.23 -3.45
N LEU A 80 1.21 -14.05 -2.28
CA LEU A 80 2.58 -13.56 -2.14
C LEU A 80 3.58 -14.51 -2.79
N LYS A 81 3.42 -15.82 -2.59
CA LYS A 81 4.27 -16.86 -3.18
C LYS A 81 4.12 -16.92 -4.70
N GLU A 82 2.89 -16.95 -5.22
CA GLU A 82 2.59 -17.00 -6.67
C GLU A 82 3.13 -15.79 -7.43
N ASN A 83 3.23 -14.62 -6.79
CA ASN A 83 3.80 -13.43 -7.39
C ASN A 83 5.31 -13.30 -7.18
N ASN A 84 5.98 -14.32 -6.59
CA ASN A 84 7.43 -14.37 -6.35
C ASN A 84 7.95 -13.14 -5.59
N ILE A 85 7.26 -12.76 -4.51
CA ILE A 85 7.62 -11.60 -3.70
C ILE A 85 8.84 -11.94 -2.84
N GLU A 86 9.89 -11.13 -2.93
CA GLU A 86 11.13 -11.29 -2.19
C GLU A 86 11.25 -10.29 -1.04
N LYS A 87 10.60 -9.12 -1.18
CA LYS A 87 10.59 -8.05 -0.18
C LYS A 87 9.19 -7.49 0.00
N ILE A 88 8.79 -7.25 1.24
CA ILE A 88 7.46 -6.72 1.54
C ILE A 88 7.51 -5.58 2.56
N TRP A 89 6.72 -4.54 2.27
CA TRP A 89 6.45 -3.42 3.17
C TRP A 89 5.02 -3.50 3.66
N ILE A 90 4.83 -3.58 4.98
CA ILE A 90 3.51 -3.75 5.60
C ILE A 90 3.11 -2.43 6.24
N PHE A 91 2.27 -1.66 5.57
CA PHE A 91 1.69 -0.40 6.07
C PHE A 91 0.45 -0.67 6.91
N HIS A 92 0.60 -1.54 7.91
CA HIS A 92 -0.47 -1.90 8.83
C HIS A 92 0.09 -2.60 10.06
N GLU A 93 -0.61 -2.49 11.19
CA GLU A 93 -0.15 -3.04 12.49
C GLU A 93 -0.43 -4.55 12.65
N SER A 94 -1.31 -5.13 11.81
CA SER A 94 -1.77 -6.51 12.00
C SER A 94 -0.65 -7.53 11.84
N ILE A 95 -0.54 -8.41 12.83
CA ILE A 95 0.35 -9.58 12.82
C ILE A 95 0.07 -10.51 11.64
N LYS A 96 -1.19 -10.61 11.18
CA LYS A 96 -1.62 -11.49 10.08
C LYS A 96 -0.74 -11.34 8.84
N TYR A 97 -0.43 -10.11 8.47
CA TYR A 97 0.36 -9.84 7.26
C TYR A 97 1.82 -10.22 7.40
N ALA A 98 2.40 -10.02 8.58
CA ALA A 98 3.78 -10.46 8.87
C ALA A 98 3.89 -11.98 8.88
N LEU A 99 2.94 -12.67 9.50
CA LEU A 99 2.83 -14.13 9.49
C LEU A 99 2.64 -14.69 8.08
N ALA A 100 1.72 -14.11 7.29
CA ALA A 100 1.48 -14.56 5.91
C ALA A 100 2.73 -14.38 5.04
N SER A 101 3.48 -13.31 5.26
CA SER A 101 4.73 -13.04 4.56
C SER A 101 5.84 -14.03 4.96
N LEU A 102 5.92 -14.40 6.25
CA LEU A 102 6.84 -15.43 6.72
C LEU A 102 6.48 -16.79 6.12
N SER A 103 5.21 -17.18 6.17
CA SER A 103 4.70 -18.43 5.58
C SER A 103 4.92 -18.51 4.06
N ALA A 104 4.91 -17.36 3.37
CA ALA A 104 5.24 -17.27 1.95
C ALA A 104 6.74 -17.39 1.66
N GLY A 105 7.60 -17.46 2.69
CA GLY A 105 9.06 -17.56 2.55
C GLY A 105 9.75 -16.24 2.20
N ILE A 106 9.09 -15.09 2.39
CA ILE A 106 9.69 -13.78 2.08
C ILE A 106 10.80 -13.48 3.07
N LYS A 107 12.00 -13.21 2.56
CA LYS A 107 13.18 -12.94 3.40
C LYS A 107 13.18 -11.54 4.00
N GLU A 108 12.84 -10.52 3.21
CA GLU A 108 12.79 -9.12 3.68
C GLU A 108 11.36 -8.70 4.00
N ARG A 109 11.03 -8.71 5.28
CA ARG A 109 9.70 -8.34 5.82
C ARG A 109 9.83 -7.13 6.73
N LEU A 110 9.26 -6.02 6.29
CA LEU A 110 9.32 -4.73 6.98
C LEU A 110 7.90 -4.30 7.38
N GLY A 111 7.74 -3.81 8.58
CA GLY A 111 6.43 -3.38 9.12
C GLY A 111 6.58 -2.41 10.29
N TYR A 112 5.47 -2.04 10.90
CA TYR A 112 5.44 -1.03 11.98
C TYR A 112 5.98 -1.52 13.33
N GLU A 113 6.25 -2.81 13.48
CA GLU A 113 6.81 -3.43 14.71
C GLU A 113 5.93 -3.32 15.96
N TYR A 114 4.67 -2.95 15.84
CA TYR A 114 3.79 -2.87 17.01
C TYR A 114 3.33 -4.25 17.48
N GLY A 115 3.30 -4.41 18.80
CA GLY A 115 2.84 -5.63 19.43
C GLY A 115 3.61 -6.88 19.00
N LEU A 116 2.86 -7.95 18.68
CA LEU A 116 3.43 -9.24 18.26
C LEU A 116 3.96 -9.22 16.83
N GLN A 117 3.64 -8.22 16.02
CA GLN A 117 4.12 -8.13 14.64
C GLN A 117 5.65 -8.17 14.56
N LYS A 118 6.33 -7.52 15.52
CA LYS A 118 7.81 -7.41 15.58
C LYS A 118 8.55 -8.75 15.53
N PHE A 119 7.94 -9.83 16.00
CA PHE A 119 8.58 -11.15 16.05
C PHE A 119 8.66 -11.83 14.67
N PHE A 120 7.85 -11.37 13.72
CA PHE A 120 7.73 -11.96 12.37
C PHE A 120 8.32 -11.09 11.27
N LEU A 121 8.91 -9.95 11.62
CA LEU A 121 9.64 -9.08 10.70
C LEU A 121 11.11 -9.47 10.62
N SER A 122 11.74 -9.23 9.46
CA SER A 122 13.14 -9.59 9.24
C SER A 122 14.13 -8.51 9.68
N LYS A 123 13.71 -7.25 9.66
CA LYS A 123 14.51 -6.12 10.13
C LYS A 123 13.79 -5.46 11.29
N LYS A 124 14.48 -5.34 12.40
CA LYS A 124 14.00 -4.56 13.53
C LYS A 124 14.30 -3.09 13.25
N ASN A 125 13.27 -2.35 12.98
CA ASN A 125 13.32 -0.91 12.92
C ASN A 125 12.62 -0.38 14.15
N ILE A 126 13.29 0.44 14.91
CA ILE A 126 12.72 0.96 16.13
C ILE A 126 11.73 2.08 15.75
N MET A 127 10.49 1.69 15.48
CA MET A 127 9.41 2.66 15.44
C MET A 127 9.24 3.23 16.87
N PRO A 128 9.27 4.57 17.04
CA PRO A 128 9.04 5.17 18.36
C PRO A 128 7.70 4.72 18.93
N LYS A 129 7.65 4.33 20.20
CA LYS A 129 6.38 3.92 20.85
C LYS A 129 5.29 4.98 20.75
N SER A 130 5.66 6.26 20.82
CA SER A 130 4.77 7.42 20.63
C SER A 130 4.07 7.42 19.26
N SER A 131 4.68 6.85 18.23
CA SER A 131 4.07 6.81 16.90
C SER A 131 2.86 5.89 16.80
N LYS A 132 2.58 5.05 17.81
CA LYS A 132 1.42 4.15 17.81
C LYS A 132 0.07 4.89 17.77
N ILE A 133 0.02 6.09 18.34
CA ILE A 133 -1.20 6.92 18.40
C ILE A 133 -1.34 7.84 17.17
N GLU A 134 -0.32 7.90 16.33
CA GLU A 134 -0.31 8.76 15.16
C GLU A 134 -1.33 8.29 14.10
N ARG A 135 -1.72 9.23 13.22
CA ARG A 135 -2.58 8.91 12.07
C ARG A 135 -1.88 7.93 11.12
N PRO A 136 -2.64 7.09 10.39
CA PRO A 136 -2.05 6.06 9.52
C PRO A 136 -0.96 6.56 8.57
N PHE A 137 -1.17 7.71 7.93
CA PHE A 137 -0.19 8.27 6.99
C PHE A 137 1.06 8.82 7.70
N GLU A 138 0.94 9.33 8.93
CA GLU A 138 2.09 9.74 9.74
C GLU A 138 2.90 8.53 10.21
N LYS A 139 2.24 7.43 10.58
CA LYS A 139 2.93 6.15 10.83
C LYS A 139 3.75 5.71 9.62
N ALA A 140 3.19 5.81 8.41
CA ALA A 140 3.90 5.49 7.18
C ALA A 140 5.11 6.41 6.96
N ARG A 141 4.99 7.70 7.25
CA ARG A 141 6.09 8.67 7.18
C ARG A 141 7.23 8.32 8.14
N ILE A 142 6.90 8.07 9.39
CA ILE A 142 7.89 7.70 10.44
C ILE A 142 8.57 6.39 10.04
N PHE A 143 7.80 5.41 9.59
CA PHE A 143 8.29 4.10 9.15
C PHE A 143 9.27 4.22 7.98
N LEU A 144 8.99 5.00 6.97
CA LEU A 144 9.92 5.19 5.85
C LEU A 144 11.17 5.97 6.27
N ASN A 145 11.02 6.98 7.13
CA ASN A 145 12.16 7.73 7.65
C ASN A 145 13.13 6.84 8.44
N SER A 146 12.62 5.90 9.23
CA SER A 146 13.44 4.94 9.98
C SER A 146 14.22 4.00 9.05
N HIS A 147 13.74 3.79 7.83
CA HIS A 147 14.44 3.08 6.75
C HIS A 147 15.27 4.00 5.84
N LYS A 148 15.57 5.23 6.28
CA LYS A 148 16.34 6.23 5.53
C LYS A 148 15.69 6.69 4.21
N ILE A 149 14.40 6.43 4.03
CA ILE A 149 13.62 6.92 2.89
C ILE A 149 12.98 8.24 3.32
N LYS A 150 13.75 9.32 3.27
CA LYS A 150 13.27 10.67 3.65
C LYS A 150 12.43 11.28 2.54
N LYS A 151 11.31 11.91 2.92
CA LYS A 151 10.48 12.70 2.01
C LYS A 151 9.92 13.92 2.76
N ASN A 152 10.37 15.11 2.37
CA ASN A 152 10.07 16.36 3.09
C ASN A 152 8.70 16.96 2.77
N LYS A 153 8.17 16.73 1.58
CA LYS A 153 6.83 17.22 1.17
C LYS A 153 6.03 16.09 0.54
N ILE A 154 4.84 15.87 1.08
CA ILE A 154 4.00 14.75 0.72
C ILE A 154 2.70 15.32 0.16
N LYS A 155 2.66 15.47 -1.16
CA LYS A 155 1.40 15.68 -1.88
C LYS A 155 1.08 14.41 -2.66
N PRO A 156 -0.13 13.87 -2.55
CA PRO A 156 -0.59 12.80 -3.43
C PRO A 156 -0.47 13.24 -4.88
N ASN A 157 0.07 12.37 -5.72
CA ASN A 157 0.17 12.59 -7.15
C ASN A 157 -0.55 11.47 -7.88
N PHE A 158 -1.46 11.82 -8.78
CA PHE A 158 -2.25 10.89 -9.56
C PHE A 158 -1.85 10.94 -11.02
N PHE A 159 -1.78 9.78 -11.61
CA PHE A 159 -1.57 9.60 -13.03
C PHE A 159 -2.91 9.29 -13.70
N ILE A 160 -3.38 10.18 -14.54
CA ILE A 160 -4.66 10.05 -15.24
C ILE A 160 -4.40 9.66 -16.69
N GLU A 161 -5.07 8.64 -17.17
CA GLU A 161 -5.01 8.25 -18.58
C GLU A 161 -5.46 9.41 -19.48
N LYS A 162 -4.66 9.68 -20.52
CA LYS A 162 -4.98 10.73 -21.51
C LYS A 162 -6.38 10.53 -22.11
N LYS A 163 -6.77 9.27 -22.39
CA LYS A 163 -8.10 8.92 -22.93
C LYS A 163 -9.23 9.33 -21.99
N SER A 164 -9.09 9.04 -20.68
CA SER A 164 -10.07 9.43 -19.66
C SER A 164 -10.18 10.95 -19.54
N LEU A 165 -9.05 11.66 -19.56
CA LEU A 165 -9.01 13.11 -19.54
C LEU A 165 -9.70 13.74 -20.77
N LEU A 166 -9.45 13.19 -21.96
CA LEU A 166 -10.10 13.64 -23.19
C LEU A 166 -11.60 13.40 -23.16
N LYS A 167 -12.05 12.24 -22.65
CA LYS A 167 -13.48 11.94 -22.48
C LYS A 167 -14.18 12.95 -21.58
N ILE A 168 -13.58 13.28 -20.45
CA ILE A 168 -14.10 14.29 -19.52
C ILE A 168 -14.12 15.67 -20.18
N LYS A 169 -13.02 16.10 -20.81
CA LYS A 169 -12.95 17.37 -21.53
C LYS A 169 -14.03 17.48 -22.60
N LYS A 170 -14.28 16.41 -23.36
CA LYS A 170 -15.34 16.38 -24.39
C LYS A 170 -16.73 16.48 -23.76
N LYS A 171 -16.99 15.71 -22.68
CA LYS A 171 -18.29 15.70 -21.98
C LYS A 171 -18.66 17.07 -21.41
N TYR A 172 -17.67 17.80 -20.87
CA TYR A 172 -17.90 19.08 -20.17
C TYR A 172 -17.45 20.31 -20.97
N LYS A 173 -17.17 20.15 -22.28
CA LYS A 173 -16.67 21.26 -23.14
C LYS A 173 -17.55 22.50 -23.12
N LYS A 174 -18.89 22.33 -23.03
CA LYS A 174 -19.86 23.39 -23.03
C LYS A 174 -20.22 23.97 -21.64
N LYS A 175 -19.60 23.42 -20.57
CA LYS A 175 -19.85 23.90 -19.20
C LYS A 175 -18.87 25.01 -18.84
N PRO A 176 -19.35 26.09 -18.13
CA PRO A 176 -18.44 27.14 -17.66
C PRO A 176 -17.39 26.60 -16.70
N LYS A 177 -16.23 27.24 -16.68
CA LYS A 177 -15.11 26.92 -15.77
C LYS A 177 -15.01 28.01 -14.69
N PRO A 178 -14.49 27.70 -13.49
CA PRO A 178 -14.01 26.39 -13.03
C PRO A 178 -15.14 25.40 -12.69
N TRP A 179 -14.88 24.10 -12.84
CA TRP A 179 -15.81 23.07 -12.41
C TRP A 179 -15.55 22.75 -10.93
N ILE A 180 -16.58 22.92 -10.12
CA ILE A 180 -16.58 22.51 -8.72
C ILE A 180 -17.50 21.29 -8.63
N ILE A 181 -16.98 20.18 -8.13
CA ILE A 181 -17.75 18.98 -7.83
C ILE A 181 -17.95 18.99 -6.32
N ILE A 182 -19.20 19.14 -5.90
CA ILE A 182 -19.62 19.06 -4.50
C ILE A 182 -20.04 17.64 -4.18
#